data_b4fafa4ffcdb539c03e6ca45c0a7fd0e
#
_entry.id   b4fafa4ffcdb539c03e6ca45c0a7fd0e
#
_cell.length_a   1.000
_cell.length_b   1.000
_cell.length_c   1.000
_cell.angle_alpha   90.00
_cell.angle_beta   90.00
_cell.angle_gamma   90.00
#
_symmetry.space_group_name_H-M   'P 1'
#
loop_
_entity.id
_entity.type
_entity.pdbx_description
1 polymer ?
#
loop_
_entity_poly.entity_id
_entity_poly.type
_entity_poly.pdbx_seq_one_letter_code
_entity_poly.pdbx_strand_id
1 'polypeptide(L)'
;MTTYPTQSVPRTLLAVFAHPDDESFGPGGTLAKYARSGVNVWLVCATDGAAGSIPAEFLAEYARPGQVRAAELCCAAQELGLKGIDWLGYRDSGMAGSPDNLHPDSLVQAPMERLVGQIVASIRRHRPQVVICDNEFGGYGHPDHIKLHHATVEAFTAAADAARCPEAGPPHRADRLYFTALNPGVLKWIVRLMPLVGRDPRKFGRNGDIDLVQIVSWETPVHARI
;
A
#
# COMPACT_ATOMS: atom_id res chain seq x y z
N MET A 1 -46.77 15.31 2.33
CA MET A 1 -45.33 15.66 2.37
C MET A 1 -44.58 14.46 1.85
N THR A 2 -44.09 14.52 0.63
CA THR A 2 -43.33 13.44 -0.01
C THR A 2 -41.89 13.57 0.45
N THR A 3 -41.47 12.75 1.39
CA THR A 3 -40.06 12.65 1.79
C THR A 3 -39.28 11.95 0.69
N TYR A 4 -38.51 12.69 -0.11
CA TYR A 4 -37.56 12.12 -1.02
C TYR A 4 -36.45 11.46 -0.15
N PRO A 5 -36.10 10.18 -0.40
CA PRO A 5 -34.99 9.57 0.28
C PRO A 5 -33.74 10.34 -0.14
N THR A 6 -33.07 10.99 0.81
CA THR A 6 -31.74 11.52 0.60
C THR A 6 -30.85 10.34 0.26
N GLN A 7 -30.49 10.17 -1.01
CA GLN A 7 -29.46 9.21 -1.40
C GLN A 7 -28.18 9.59 -0.68
N SER A 8 -27.83 8.84 0.34
CA SER A 8 -26.55 9.02 1.01
C SER A 8 -25.44 8.77 -0.01
N VAL A 9 -24.56 9.76 -0.18
CA VAL A 9 -23.37 9.59 -1.01
C VAL A 9 -22.62 8.33 -0.54
N PRO A 10 -22.32 7.37 -1.42
CA PRO A 10 -21.61 6.17 -1.02
C PRO A 10 -20.29 6.53 -0.34
N ARG A 11 -20.05 6.00 0.85
CA ARG A 11 -18.78 6.16 1.53
C ARG A 11 -17.73 5.32 0.83
N THR A 12 -16.61 5.92 0.50
CA THR A 12 -15.50 5.25 -0.21
C THR A 12 -14.18 5.47 0.52
N LEU A 13 -13.41 4.41 0.64
CA LEU A 13 -12.05 4.39 1.14
C LEU A 13 -11.15 3.86 0.03
N LEU A 14 -10.03 4.54 -0.23
CA LEU A 14 -8.99 4.12 -1.15
C LEU A 14 -7.73 3.77 -0.36
N ALA A 15 -7.29 2.52 -0.44
CA ALA A 15 -6.00 2.07 0.06
C ALA A 15 -4.99 2.11 -1.08
N VAL A 16 -3.76 2.58 -0.83
CA VAL A 16 -2.69 2.70 -1.83
C VAL A 16 -1.44 2.03 -1.27
N PHE A 17 -1.09 0.85 -1.82
CA PHE A 17 0.01 0.02 -1.35
C PHE A 17 0.91 -0.43 -2.50
N ALA A 18 2.15 -0.79 -2.15
CA ALA A 18 3.19 -1.10 -3.11
C ALA A 18 3.04 -2.50 -3.71
N HIS A 19 2.83 -3.51 -2.88
CA HIS A 19 2.90 -4.91 -3.30
C HIS A 19 1.62 -5.67 -2.97
N PRO A 20 1.34 -6.78 -3.69
CA PRO A 20 0.39 -7.77 -3.25
C PRO A 20 0.80 -8.35 -1.88
N ASP A 21 -0.01 -8.21 -0.86
CA ASP A 21 0.07 -8.60 0.55
C ASP A 21 0.06 -7.42 1.55
N ASP A 22 0.52 -6.23 1.16
CA ASP A 22 0.55 -5.06 2.03
C ASP A 22 -0.85 -4.72 2.60
N GLU A 23 -1.90 -4.91 1.79
CA GLU A 23 -3.29 -4.71 2.20
C GLU A 23 -3.71 -5.64 3.34
N SER A 24 -3.11 -6.82 3.42
CA SER A 24 -3.44 -7.86 4.39
C SER A 24 -2.64 -7.74 5.68
N PHE A 25 -1.33 -7.46 5.59
CA PHE A 25 -0.43 -7.47 6.75
C PHE A 25 -0.60 -6.29 7.70
N GLY A 26 -0.86 -5.10 7.18
CA GLY A 26 -1.02 -3.92 8.01
C GLY A 26 -2.49 -3.58 8.25
N PRO A 27 -3.17 -3.02 7.27
CA PRO A 27 -4.51 -2.47 7.40
C PRO A 27 -5.63 -3.49 7.17
N GLY A 28 -5.36 -4.77 6.93
CA GLY A 28 -6.36 -5.77 6.51
C GLY A 28 -7.59 -5.82 7.41
N GLY A 29 -7.41 -5.81 8.74
CA GLY A 29 -8.52 -5.74 9.68
C GLY A 29 -9.35 -4.47 9.55
N THR A 30 -8.71 -3.33 9.27
CA THR A 30 -9.36 -2.03 9.02
C THR A 30 -10.17 -2.08 7.73
N LEU A 31 -9.56 -2.55 6.63
CA LEU A 31 -10.23 -2.64 5.33
C LEU A 31 -11.46 -3.55 5.39
N ALA A 32 -11.31 -4.74 5.98
CA ALA A 32 -12.41 -5.68 6.19
C ALA A 32 -13.53 -5.11 7.07
N LYS A 33 -13.19 -4.40 8.15
CA LYS A 33 -14.17 -3.75 9.04
C LYS A 33 -15.01 -2.72 8.27
N TYR A 34 -14.38 -1.85 7.49
CA TYR A 34 -15.10 -0.84 6.72
C TYR A 34 -15.90 -1.45 5.58
N ALA A 35 -15.36 -2.43 4.85
CA ALA A 35 -16.09 -3.15 3.81
C ALA A 35 -17.36 -3.80 4.35
N ARG A 36 -17.29 -4.50 5.49
CA ARG A 36 -18.45 -5.12 6.16
C ARG A 36 -19.47 -4.10 6.66
N SER A 37 -19.05 -2.87 6.95
CA SER A 37 -19.96 -1.78 7.34
C SER A 37 -20.56 -1.01 6.15
N GLY A 38 -20.40 -1.53 4.93
CA GLY A 38 -21.01 -0.97 3.72
C GLY A 38 -20.22 0.17 3.06
N VAL A 39 -18.94 0.36 3.46
CA VAL A 39 -18.04 1.28 2.77
C VAL A 39 -17.50 0.63 1.50
N ASN A 40 -17.45 1.36 0.40
CA ASN A 40 -16.77 0.91 -0.82
C ASN A 40 -15.26 1.03 -0.63
N VAL A 41 -14.58 -0.09 -0.39
CA VAL A 41 -13.13 -0.13 -0.19
C VAL A 41 -12.47 -0.52 -1.50
N TRP A 42 -11.59 0.35 -2.02
CA TRP A 42 -10.80 0.14 -3.22
C TRP A 42 -9.32 0.06 -2.87
N LEU A 43 -8.57 -0.70 -3.65
CA LEU A 43 -7.12 -0.84 -3.52
C LEU A 43 -6.43 -0.35 -4.78
N VAL A 44 -5.39 0.44 -4.63
CA VAL A 44 -4.33 0.66 -5.63
C VAL A 44 -3.16 -0.22 -5.24
N CYS A 45 -2.75 -1.12 -6.12
CA CYS A 45 -1.53 -1.92 -6.00
C CYS A 45 -0.53 -1.46 -7.05
N ALA A 46 0.64 -0.99 -6.61
CA ALA A 46 1.58 -0.34 -7.53
C ALA A 46 2.40 -1.33 -8.34
N THR A 47 2.80 -2.46 -7.77
CA THR A 47 3.72 -3.42 -8.39
C THR A 47 3.16 -4.83 -8.46
N ASP A 48 3.88 -5.67 -9.20
CA ASP A 48 3.56 -7.10 -9.32
C ASP A 48 4.09 -7.97 -8.17
N GLY A 49 4.92 -7.42 -7.25
CA GLY A 49 5.54 -8.18 -6.16
C GLY A 49 6.52 -9.25 -6.62
N ALA A 50 7.06 -9.14 -7.83
CA ALA A 50 7.85 -10.21 -8.47
C ALA A 50 9.25 -10.41 -7.86
N ALA A 51 9.78 -9.44 -7.08
CA ALA A 51 11.05 -9.59 -6.38
C ALA A 51 10.90 -10.41 -5.07
N GLY A 52 9.67 -10.68 -4.65
CA GLY A 52 9.38 -11.53 -3.48
C GLY A 52 9.73 -13.01 -3.71
N SER A 53 10.02 -13.71 -2.62
CA SER A 53 10.33 -15.16 -2.67
C SER A 53 9.06 -15.99 -2.79
N ILE A 54 8.95 -16.81 -3.84
CA ILE A 54 7.84 -17.72 -4.06
C ILE A 54 8.36 -19.16 -4.03
N PRO A 55 7.72 -20.07 -3.27
CA PRO A 55 8.06 -21.48 -3.32
C PRO A 55 7.90 -22.08 -4.73
N ALA A 56 8.82 -22.96 -5.12
CA ALA A 56 8.90 -23.51 -6.49
C ALA A 56 7.62 -24.26 -6.93
N GLU A 57 6.91 -24.87 -5.98
CA GLU A 57 5.64 -25.56 -6.24
C GLU A 57 4.56 -24.64 -6.85
N PHE A 58 4.50 -23.38 -6.43
CA PHE A 58 3.52 -22.42 -6.99
C PHE A 58 3.91 -21.94 -8.38
N LEU A 59 5.20 -22.00 -8.74
CA LEU A 59 5.65 -21.65 -10.07
C LEU A 59 5.34 -22.73 -11.13
N ALA A 60 4.89 -23.91 -10.70
CA ALA A 60 4.47 -24.96 -11.62
C ALA A 60 3.16 -24.61 -12.36
N GLU A 61 2.29 -23.83 -11.74
CA GLU A 61 0.98 -23.41 -12.29
C GLU A 61 1.03 -22.03 -12.98
N TYR A 62 2.05 -21.22 -12.69
CA TYR A 62 2.15 -19.83 -13.17
C TYR A 62 3.48 -19.60 -13.87
N ALA A 63 3.43 -18.94 -15.02
CA ALA A 63 4.62 -18.67 -15.83
C ALA A 63 5.59 -17.66 -15.19
N ARG A 64 5.11 -16.82 -14.25
CA ARG A 64 5.91 -15.75 -13.61
C ARG A 64 5.50 -15.52 -12.17
N PRO A 65 6.45 -15.13 -11.26
CA PRO A 65 6.17 -14.80 -9.87
C PRO A 65 5.03 -13.79 -9.68
N GLY A 66 5.01 -12.70 -10.46
CA GLY A 66 3.96 -11.69 -10.38
C GLY A 66 2.55 -12.22 -10.66
N GLN A 67 2.39 -13.32 -11.43
CA GLN A 67 1.09 -13.93 -11.65
C GLN A 67 0.57 -14.67 -10.42
N VAL A 68 1.46 -15.35 -9.68
CA VAL A 68 1.11 -15.97 -8.39
C VAL A 68 0.62 -14.88 -7.43
N ARG A 69 1.43 -13.82 -7.28
CA ARG A 69 1.12 -12.71 -6.38
C ARG A 69 -0.18 -11.99 -6.74
N ALA A 70 -0.45 -11.81 -8.04
CA ALA A 70 -1.71 -11.23 -8.49
C ALA A 70 -2.92 -12.12 -8.14
N ALA A 71 -2.78 -13.45 -8.28
CA ALA A 71 -3.84 -14.39 -7.89
C ALA A 71 -4.08 -14.37 -6.38
N GLU A 72 -3.01 -14.36 -5.57
CA GLU A 72 -3.09 -14.23 -4.11
C GLU A 72 -3.81 -12.93 -3.71
N LEU A 73 -3.44 -11.79 -4.30
CA LEU A 73 -4.10 -10.51 -4.04
C LEU A 73 -5.57 -10.51 -4.44
N CYS A 74 -5.94 -11.12 -5.57
CA CYS A 74 -7.34 -11.24 -5.95
C CYS A 74 -8.15 -12.04 -4.92
N CYS A 75 -7.61 -13.15 -4.38
CA CYS A 75 -8.23 -13.91 -3.31
C CYS A 75 -8.34 -13.08 -2.02
N ALA A 76 -7.25 -12.41 -1.60
CA ALA A 76 -7.24 -11.56 -0.42
C ALA A 76 -8.27 -10.42 -0.53
N ALA A 77 -8.36 -9.76 -1.69
CA ALA A 77 -9.33 -8.71 -1.95
C ALA A 77 -10.78 -9.19 -1.79
N GLN A 78 -11.10 -10.41 -2.24
CA GLN A 78 -12.42 -11.01 -2.06
C GLN A 78 -12.71 -11.27 -0.57
N GLU A 79 -11.78 -11.85 0.17
CA GLU A 79 -11.93 -12.14 1.60
C GLU A 79 -12.06 -10.86 2.44
N LEU A 80 -11.32 -9.81 2.10
CA LEU A 80 -11.41 -8.50 2.72
C LEU A 80 -12.68 -7.74 2.33
N GLY A 81 -13.39 -8.16 1.27
CA GLY A 81 -14.60 -7.50 0.77
C GLY A 81 -14.31 -6.23 -0.01
N LEU A 82 -13.15 -6.13 -0.66
CA LEU A 82 -12.80 -4.99 -1.51
C LEU A 82 -13.68 -4.94 -2.76
N LYS A 83 -13.94 -3.74 -3.26
CA LYS A 83 -14.72 -3.53 -4.49
C LYS A 83 -13.92 -3.79 -5.75
N GLY A 84 -12.61 -3.63 -5.68
CA GLY A 84 -11.70 -3.89 -6.79
C GLY A 84 -10.30 -3.37 -6.53
N ILE A 85 -9.44 -3.60 -7.51
CA ILE A 85 -8.01 -3.28 -7.48
C ILE A 85 -7.66 -2.47 -8.74
N ASP A 86 -7.06 -1.30 -8.54
CA ASP A 86 -6.40 -0.53 -9.59
C ASP A 86 -4.91 -0.93 -9.61
N TRP A 87 -4.48 -1.62 -10.66
CA TRP A 87 -3.08 -1.99 -10.86
C TRP A 87 -2.33 -0.88 -11.57
N LEU A 88 -1.21 -0.41 -11.02
CA LEU A 88 -0.39 0.61 -11.69
C LEU A 88 0.61 0.03 -12.70
N GLY A 89 0.91 -1.27 -12.59
CA GLY A 89 1.65 -2.03 -13.60
C GLY A 89 3.17 -1.87 -13.53
N TYR A 90 3.73 -1.47 -12.39
CA TYR A 90 5.17 -1.43 -12.20
C TYR A 90 5.71 -2.80 -11.77
N ARG A 91 7.01 -3.01 -12.04
CA ARG A 91 7.77 -4.11 -11.48
C ARG A 91 8.17 -3.79 -10.04
N ASP A 92 8.12 -4.78 -9.17
CA ASP A 92 8.68 -4.70 -7.83
C ASP A 92 10.19 -4.40 -7.89
N SER A 93 10.62 -3.39 -7.13
CA SER A 93 12.02 -2.94 -7.13
C SER A 93 12.91 -3.76 -6.19
N GLY A 94 12.33 -4.59 -5.33
CA GLY A 94 13.06 -5.25 -4.25
C GLY A 94 13.60 -4.30 -3.19
N MET A 95 14.23 -4.83 -2.17
CA MET A 95 14.86 -4.06 -1.10
C MET A 95 16.00 -3.17 -1.64
N ALA A 96 16.37 -2.15 -0.86
CA ALA A 96 17.46 -1.25 -1.21
C ALA A 96 18.76 -2.03 -1.50
N GLY A 97 19.38 -1.77 -2.65
CA GLY A 97 20.56 -2.48 -3.13
C GLY A 97 20.27 -3.76 -3.92
N SER A 98 19.01 -4.15 -4.10
CA SER A 98 18.64 -5.22 -5.02
C SER A 98 18.99 -4.87 -6.47
N PRO A 99 19.42 -5.84 -7.29
CA PRO A 99 19.55 -5.64 -8.74
C PRO A 99 18.26 -5.16 -9.42
N ASP A 100 17.10 -5.54 -8.87
CA ASP A 100 15.79 -5.12 -9.37
C ASP A 100 15.58 -3.60 -9.27
N ASN A 101 16.30 -2.89 -8.38
CA ASN A 101 16.25 -1.43 -8.31
C ASN A 101 16.70 -0.76 -9.62
N LEU A 102 17.53 -1.43 -10.42
CA LEU A 102 18.07 -0.90 -11.69
C LEU A 102 17.20 -1.27 -12.90
N HIS A 103 16.18 -2.10 -12.71
CA HIS A 103 15.29 -2.49 -13.81
C HIS A 103 14.47 -1.28 -14.29
N PRO A 104 14.40 -1.00 -15.60
CA PRO A 104 13.73 0.21 -16.12
C PRO A 104 12.23 0.29 -15.79
N ASP A 105 11.57 -0.86 -15.62
CA ASP A 105 10.14 -0.92 -15.27
C ASP A 105 9.90 -0.95 -13.76
N SER A 106 10.95 -0.93 -12.93
CA SER A 106 10.79 -0.94 -11.48
C SER A 106 10.15 0.35 -10.98
N LEU A 107 9.38 0.25 -9.90
CA LEU A 107 8.67 1.40 -9.35
C LEU A 107 9.64 2.53 -8.94
N VAL A 108 10.81 2.20 -8.40
CA VAL A 108 11.82 3.23 -8.02
C VAL A 108 12.36 4.00 -9.21
N GLN A 109 12.36 3.42 -10.42
CA GLN A 109 12.80 4.10 -11.64
C GLN A 109 11.66 4.92 -12.29
N ALA A 110 10.40 4.70 -11.90
CA ALA A 110 9.27 5.41 -12.49
C ALA A 110 9.38 6.92 -12.30
N PRO A 111 9.11 7.75 -13.33
CA PRO A 111 8.99 9.19 -13.14
C PRO A 111 7.89 9.52 -12.10
N MET A 112 8.22 10.36 -11.12
CA MET A 112 7.30 10.70 -10.03
C MET A 112 5.98 11.27 -10.56
N GLU A 113 6.06 12.15 -11.54
CA GLU A 113 4.89 12.79 -12.16
C GLU A 113 3.91 11.79 -12.78
N ARG A 114 4.44 10.73 -13.43
CA ARG A 114 3.61 9.64 -13.98
C ARG A 114 2.91 8.87 -12.85
N LEU A 115 3.64 8.52 -11.80
CA LEU A 115 3.09 7.79 -10.65
C LEU A 115 2.01 8.61 -9.94
N VAL A 116 2.28 9.90 -9.70
CA VAL A 116 1.28 10.84 -9.14
C VAL A 116 0.04 10.90 -10.01
N GLY A 117 0.18 11.05 -11.34
CA GLY A 117 -0.95 11.09 -12.26
C GLY A 117 -1.83 9.84 -12.21
N GLN A 118 -1.23 8.65 -12.11
CA GLN A 118 -1.97 7.39 -11.97
C GLN A 118 -2.78 7.32 -10.66
N ILE A 119 -2.18 7.77 -9.54
CA ILE A 119 -2.88 7.80 -8.25
C ILE A 119 -3.99 8.87 -8.27
N VAL A 120 -3.74 10.04 -8.87
CA VAL A 120 -4.78 11.07 -9.09
C VAL A 120 -5.96 10.49 -9.86
N ALA A 121 -5.70 9.72 -10.92
CA ALA A 121 -6.75 9.09 -11.69
C ALA A 121 -7.62 8.13 -10.85
N SER A 122 -7.00 7.33 -9.97
CA SER A 122 -7.72 6.46 -9.04
C SER A 122 -8.53 7.26 -8.01
N ILE A 123 -7.96 8.32 -7.41
CA ILE A 123 -8.67 9.19 -6.47
C ILE A 123 -9.89 9.84 -7.15
N ARG A 124 -9.74 10.37 -8.36
CA ARG A 124 -10.85 11.02 -9.09
C ARG A 124 -11.91 10.04 -9.55
N ARG A 125 -11.52 8.83 -9.95
CA ARG A 125 -12.43 7.76 -10.38
C ARG A 125 -13.31 7.27 -9.24
N HIS A 126 -12.69 6.95 -8.09
CA HIS A 126 -13.39 6.33 -6.97
C HIS A 126 -13.97 7.34 -5.98
N ARG A 127 -13.54 8.60 -6.04
CA ARG A 127 -14.02 9.73 -5.22
C ARG A 127 -14.04 9.40 -3.71
N PRO A 128 -12.92 8.92 -3.12
CA PRO A 128 -12.88 8.51 -1.73
C PRO A 128 -12.96 9.72 -0.79
N GLN A 129 -13.60 9.54 0.36
CA GLN A 129 -13.48 10.47 1.48
C GLN A 129 -12.17 10.27 2.23
N VAL A 130 -11.68 9.04 2.25
CA VAL A 130 -10.46 8.65 2.98
C VAL A 130 -9.50 7.94 2.05
N VAL A 131 -8.23 8.34 2.11
CA VAL A 131 -7.10 7.65 1.49
C VAL A 131 -6.19 7.10 2.59
N ILE A 132 -5.70 5.87 2.44
CA ILE A 132 -4.74 5.24 3.36
C ILE A 132 -3.53 4.78 2.54
N CYS A 133 -2.31 5.05 3.03
CA CYS A 133 -1.07 4.52 2.46
C CYS A 133 -0.04 4.28 3.58
N ASP A 134 1.15 3.80 3.20
CA ASP A 134 2.26 3.69 4.14
C ASP A 134 2.75 5.06 4.60
N ASN A 135 3.49 5.07 5.74
CA ASN A 135 4.17 6.26 6.24
C ASN A 135 5.43 6.59 5.43
N GLU A 136 6.06 7.73 5.75
CA GLU A 136 7.28 8.22 5.08
C GLU A 136 8.48 7.27 5.16
N PHE A 137 8.48 6.36 6.13
CA PHE A 137 9.54 5.36 6.30
C PHE A 137 9.27 4.09 5.49
N GLY A 138 8.15 4.01 4.78
CA GLY A 138 7.78 2.85 3.98
C GLY A 138 7.58 1.58 4.80
N GLY A 139 6.96 1.70 5.98
CA GLY A 139 6.69 0.58 6.87
C GLY A 139 7.95 -0.02 7.49
N TYR A 140 8.75 -0.68 6.68
CA TYR A 140 10.00 -1.33 7.08
C TYR A 140 11.22 -0.89 6.26
N GLY A 141 11.11 0.23 5.54
CA GLY A 141 12.21 0.83 4.76
C GLY A 141 12.27 0.36 3.30
N HIS A 142 11.19 -0.24 2.77
CA HIS A 142 11.16 -0.67 1.39
C HIS A 142 11.13 0.53 0.44
N PRO A 143 12.00 0.59 -0.59
CA PRO A 143 12.09 1.75 -1.51
C PRO A 143 10.77 2.06 -2.23
N ASP A 144 10.02 1.03 -2.63
CA ASP A 144 8.74 1.19 -3.31
C ASP A 144 7.69 1.84 -2.40
N HIS A 145 7.62 1.42 -1.13
CA HIS A 145 6.69 2.00 -0.15
C HIS A 145 7.01 3.48 0.11
N ILE A 146 8.30 3.83 0.26
CA ILE A 146 8.76 5.21 0.45
C ILE A 146 8.37 6.06 -0.76
N LYS A 147 8.66 5.58 -1.97
CA LYS A 147 8.33 6.30 -3.20
C LYS A 147 6.82 6.47 -3.37
N LEU A 148 6.07 5.41 -3.11
CA LEU A 148 4.61 5.42 -3.22
C LEU A 148 3.97 6.34 -2.17
N HIS A 149 4.52 6.40 -0.93
CA HIS A 149 4.11 7.37 0.07
C HIS A 149 4.20 8.80 -0.48
N HIS A 150 5.37 9.22 -0.97
CA HIS A 150 5.57 10.56 -1.50
C HIS A 150 4.62 10.86 -2.67
N ALA A 151 4.45 9.91 -3.60
CA ALA A 151 3.53 10.07 -4.71
C ALA A 151 2.06 10.19 -4.25
N THR A 152 1.66 9.43 -3.21
CA THR A 152 0.29 9.46 -2.68
C THR A 152 0.00 10.77 -1.95
N VAL A 153 0.96 11.29 -1.18
CA VAL A 153 0.84 12.61 -0.51
C VAL A 153 0.66 13.72 -1.54
N GLU A 154 1.46 13.72 -2.61
CA GLU A 154 1.32 14.68 -3.70
C GLU A 154 -0.01 14.51 -4.44
N ALA A 155 -0.38 13.28 -4.80
CA ALA A 155 -1.61 12.96 -5.51
C ALA A 155 -2.86 13.34 -4.71
N PHE A 156 -2.85 13.18 -3.39
CA PHE A 156 -3.95 13.59 -2.51
C PHE A 156 -4.29 15.07 -2.66
N THR A 157 -3.27 15.91 -2.76
CA THR A 157 -3.44 17.34 -2.99
C THR A 157 -3.79 17.66 -4.45
N ALA A 158 -3.05 17.05 -5.39
CA ALA A 158 -3.22 17.27 -6.82
C ALA A 158 -4.60 16.84 -7.34
N ALA A 159 -5.21 15.81 -6.74
CA ALA A 159 -6.54 15.34 -7.14
C ALA A 159 -7.65 16.39 -6.97
N ALA A 160 -7.46 17.34 -6.04
CA ALA A 160 -8.42 18.44 -5.82
C ALA A 160 -8.22 19.63 -6.77
N ASP A 161 -7.10 19.72 -7.46
CA ASP A 161 -6.74 20.82 -8.36
C ASP A 161 -7.11 20.48 -9.81
N ALA A 162 -8.03 21.24 -10.40
CA ALA A 162 -8.46 21.05 -11.79
C ALA A 162 -7.34 21.28 -12.82
N ALA A 163 -6.30 22.03 -12.47
CA ALA A 163 -5.17 22.32 -13.36
C ALA A 163 -4.14 21.18 -13.37
N ARG A 164 -4.14 20.33 -12.34
CA ARG A 164 -3.24 19.17 -12.24
C ARG A 164 -3.91 17.93 -12.87
N CYS A 165 -3.19 17.21 -13.72
CA CYS A 165 -3.64 15.98 -14.38
C CYS A 165 -5.07 16.11 -14.98
N PRO A 166 -5.34 17.06 -15.89
CA PRO A 166 -6.70 17.30 -16.42
C PRO A 166 -7.27 16.08 -17.15
N GLU A 167 -6.41 15.22 -17.70
CA GLU A 167 -6.77 13.96 -18.37
C GLU A 167 -7.32 12.90 -17.41
N ALA A 168 -7.05 13.02 -16.12
CA ALA A 168 -7.52 12.08 -15.09
C ALA A 168 -8.99 12.29 -14.68
N GLY A 169 -9.71 13.21 -15.34
CA GLY A 169 -11.12 13.50 -15.10
C GLY A 169 -11.37 14.63 -14.10
N PRO A 170 -12.64 14.85 -13.69
CA PRO A 170 -13.01 15.99 -12.86
C PRO A 170 -12.37 15.92 -11.47
N PRO A 171 -11.98 17.07 -10.90
CA PRO A 171 -11.29 17.10 -9.63
C PRO A 171 -12.13 16.52 -8.49
N HIS A 172 -11.43 15.92 -7.53
CA HIS A 172 -12.03 15.39 -6.30
C HIS A 172 -11.12 15.69 -5.12
N ARG A 173 -11.70 16.25 -4.06
CA ARG A 173 -11.03 16.50 -2.78
C ARG A 173 -11.43 15.40 -1.80
N ALA A 174 -10.50 14.53 -1.45
CA ALA A 174 -10.67 13.61 -0.34
C ALA A 174 -10.54 14.36 1.01
N ASP A 175 -11.23 13.88 2.04
CA ASP A 175 -11.31 14.58 3.33
C ASP A 175 -10.09 14.32 4.21
N ARG A 176 -9.55 13.10 4.18
CA ARG A 176 -8.46 12.64 5.05
C ARG A 176 -7.48 11.72 4.33
N LEU A 177 -6.21 11.91 4.63
CA LEU A 177 -5.12 11.00 4.31
C LEU A 177 -4.57 10.43 5.62
N TYR A 178 -4.56 9.10 5.74
CA TYR A 178 -3.99 8.38 6.88
C TYR A 178 -2.79 7.56 6.44
N PHE A 179 -1.83 7.43 7.35
CA PHE A 179 -0.66 6.58 7.18
C PHE A 179 -0.73 5.38 8.09
N THR A 180 -0.27 4.22 7.60
CA THR A 180 -0.11 3.04 8.45
C THR A 180 0.97 3.28 9.49
N ALA A 181 0.75 2.77 10.70
CA ALA A 181 1.72 2.87 11.79
C ALA A 181 1.87 1.51 12.47
N LEU A 182 3.11 1.06 12.58
CA LEU A 182 3.43 -0.12 13.38
C LEU A 182 3.39 0.25 14.88
N ASN A 183 2.86 -0.67 15.70
CA ASN A 183 2.93 -0.48 17.14
C ASN A 183 4.37 -0.74 17.64
N PRO A 184 5.11 0.29 18.06
CA PRO A 184 6.52 0.12 18.42
C PRO A 184 6.70 -0.67 19.73
N GLY A 185 5.67 -0.78 20.56
CA GLY A 185 5.78 -1.42 21.86
C GLY A 185 6.16 -2.89 21.78
N VAL A 186 5.41 -3.67 21.02
CA VAL A 186 5.70 -5.11 20.83
C VAL A 186 7.02 -5.30 20.09
N LEU A 187 7.28 -4.49 19.07
CA LEU A 187 8.50 -4.59 18.28
C LEU A 187 9.75 -4.28 19.12
N LYS A 188 9.70 -3.31 20.02
CA LYS A 188 10.78 -3.02 20.99
C LYS A 188 11.14 -4.23 21.84
N TRP A 189 10.13 -4.96 22.32
CA TRP A 189 10.36 -6.19 23.08
C TRP A 189 10.96 -7.29 22.22
N ILE A 190 10.48 -7.49 21.01
CA ILE A 190 11.04 -8.49 20.06
C ILE A 190 12.51 -8.19 19.82
N VAL A 191 12.86 -6.96 19.44
CA VAL A 191 14.23 -6.52 19.17
C VAL A 191 15.15 -6.77 20.37
N ARG A 192 14.66 -6.49 21.59
CA ARG A 192 15.44 -6.70 22.83
C ARG A 192 15.67 -8.18 23.15
N LEU A 193 14.72 -9.05 22.83
CA LEU A 193 14.78 -10.47 23.16
C LEU A 193 15.49 -11.32 22.10
N MET A 194 15.52 -10.89 20.82
CA MET A 194 16.13 -11.64 19.72
C MET A 194 17.60 -12.06 20.00
N PRO A 195 18.48 -11.19 20.55
CA PRO A 195 19.86 -11.60 20.84
C PRO A 195 19.98 -12.74 21.86
N LEU A 196 19.00 -12.86 22.79
CA LEU A 196 18.99 -13.93 23.80
C LEU A 196 18.77 -15.32 23.18
N VAL A 197 18.18 -15.37 21.99
CA VAL A 197 17.97 -16.60 21.21
C VAL A 197 18.91 -16.71 20.01
N GLY A 198 20.02 -15.93 20.03
CA GLY A 198 21.06 -15.98 19.01
C GLY A 198 20.69 -15.37 17.66
N ARG A 199 19.65 -14.54 17.61
CA ARG A 199 19.22 -13.85 16.39
C ARG A 199 19.62 -12.38 16.41
N ASP A 200 20.19 -11.89 15.29
CA ASP A 200 20.51 -10.48 15.11
C ASP A 200 19.26 -9.71 14.62
N PRO A 201 18.72 -8.76 15.40
CA PRO A 201 17.57 -7.97 14.99
C PRO A 201 17.82 -7.04 13.80
N ARG A 202 19.10 -6.81 13.40
CA ARG A 202 19.47 -6.05 12.20
C ARG A 202 19.43 -6.89 10.93
N LYS A 203 19.23 -8.20 11.07
CA LYS A 203 19.18 -9.16 9.96
C LYS A 203 17.88 -9.97 10.02
N PHE A 204 16.76 -9.26 10.05
CA PHE A 204 15.44 -9.89 10.09
C PHE A 204 14.95 -10.20 8.68
N GLY A 205 13.94 -11.08 8.60
CA GLY A 205 13.38 -11.56 7.34
C GLY A 205 14.14 -12.75 6.76
N ARG A 206 13.60 -13.28 5.67
CA ARG A 206 14.16 -14.48 5.01
C ARG A 206 15.53 -14.20 4.40
N ASN A 207 15.72 -12.99 3.88
CA ASN A 207 16.95 -12.56 3.24
C ASN A 207 17.91 -11.82 4.20
N GLY A 208 17.48 -11.54 5.44
CA GLY A 208 18.26 -10.80 6.43
C GLY A 208 18.48 -9.32 6.07
N ASP A 209 17.58 -8.74 5.32
CA ASP A 209 17.65 -7.40 4.74
C ASP A 209 16.78 -6.36 5.47
N ILE A 210 16.11 -6.76 6.56
CA ILE A 210 15.26 -5.89 7.37
C ILE A 210 15.96 -5.58 8.71
N ASP A 211 16.21 -4.30 8.99
CA ASP A 211 16.76 -3.83 10.27
C ASP A 211 15.64 -3.41 11.22
N LEU A 212 15.24 -4.32 12.13
CA LEU A 212 14.21 -4.04 13.13
C LEU A 212 14.66 -2.98 14.15
N VAL A 213 15.96 -2.80 14.38
CA VAL A 213 16.49 -1.76 15.28
C VAL A 213 16.23 -0.38 14.68
N GLN A 214 16.45 -0.25 13.38
CA GLN A 214 16.15 0.98 12.66
C GLN A 214 14.65 1.28 12.67
N ILE A 215 13.80 0.29 12.39
CA ILE A 215 12.34 0.45 12.40
C ILE A 215 11.83 0.93 13.76
N VAL A 216 12.35 0.37 14.84
CA VAL A 216 11.98 0.78 16.21
C VAL A 216 12.45 2.19 16.55
N SER A 217 13.48 2.70 15.89
CA SER A 217 13.97 4.07 16.09
C SER A 217 13.07 5.14 15.42
N TRP A 218 12.23 4.76 14.47
CA TRP A 218 11.30 5.66 13.83
C TRP A 218 10.13 5.98 14.77
N GLU A 219 10.01 7.24 15.15
CA GLU A 219 8.91 7.70 15.97
C GLU A 219 7.71 8.03 15.08
N THR A 220 6.74 7.13 15.05
CA THR A 220 5.47 7.35 14.33
C THR A 220 4.36 7.62 15.34
N PRO A 221 3.89 8.87 15.47
CA PRO A 221 2.77 9.16 16.38
C PRO A 221 1.49 8.52 15.88
N VAL A 222 0.79 7.81 16.77
CA VAL A 222 -0.49 7.16 16.46
C VAL A 222 -1.63 8.11 16.81
N HIS A 223 -2.29 8.65 15.78
CA HIS A 223 -3.40 9.60 15.94
C HIS A 223 -4.78 8.93 15.92
N ALA A 224 -4.89 7.73 15.34
CA ALA A 224 -6.14 6.98 15.28
C ALA A 224 -5.87 5.48 15.49
N ARG A 225 -6.81 4.81 16.18
CA ARG A 225 -6.84 3.35 16.32
C ARG A 225 -8.21 2.86 15.87
N ILE A 226 -8.24 1.84 15.02
CA ILE A 226 -9.45 1.32 14.38
C ILE A 226 -9.71 -0.11 14.80
#